data_ce6170cd3d2b561b57b248c527228816
#
_entry.id   ce6170cd3d2b561b57b248c527228816
#
_cell.length_a   1.000
_cell.length_b   1.000
_cell.length_c   1.000
_cell.angle_alpha   90.00
_cell.angle_beta   90.00
_cell.angle_gamma   90.00
#
_symmetry.space_group_name_H-M   'P 1'
#
loop_
_entity.id
_entity.type
_entity.pdbx_description
1 polymer ?
#
loop_
_entity_poly.entity_id
_entity_poly.type
_entity_poly.pdbx_seq_one_letter_code
_entity_poly.pdbx_strand_id
1 'polypeptide(L)'
;MSRKKSAKKARTPISRKWPLAMIALCLGLLAIAFFWFSRPKLIELPYLTTRNIAVIDLDTGRLVAESNGDDPHSPASLTKMMSILLVLDDIESGVLSWDDVYTVTEAEAFTYGSKYGMRPGEVFTVRELVAGAIMVSGCDCIQCLVRLCAPDETAFVERMNEKARELKLKGSHFANSTGIDAAGHYMTARDIAALARVLVLEHPEILDFTSVPSLTIGERSFENIHRLVGHDGRVKGLKTGTTQIGGYNLCTYAERDDRRYIVVLMDSTSDFTRFSETVTILDLLLGDG
;
A
#
# COMPACT_ATOMS: atom_id res chain seq x y z
N MET A 1 63.67 -73.68 2.09
CA MET A 1 62.18 -73.59 1.99
C MET A 1 61.72 -72.29 2.62
N SER A 2 61.39 -71.27 1.80
CA SER A 2 60.96 -69.97 2.28
C SER A 2 59.47 -69.82 2.01
N ARG A 3 58.66 -69.69 3.07
CA ARG A 3 57.23 -69.39 2.95
C ARG A 3 56.95 -67.90 2.77
N LYS A 4 56.48 -67.51 1.57
CA LYS A 4 55.95 -66.17 1.30
C LYS A 4 54.62 -65.98 2.06
N LYS A 5 54.58 -65.03 2.99
CA LYS A 5 53.34 -64.61 3.62
C LYS A 5 52.62 -63.63 2.68
N SER A 6 51.42 -64.02 2.25
CA SER A 6 50.51 -63.14 1.46
C SER A 6 49.87 -62.12 2.40
N ALA A 7 50.09 -60.83 2.12
CA ALA A 7 49.44 -59.74 2.86
C ALA A 7 48.01 -59.52 2.30
N LYS A 8 47.00 -59.80 3.09
CA LYS A 8 45.59 -59.39 2.81
C LYS A 8 45.46 -57.88 2.92
N LYS A 9 45.20 -57.22 1.80
CA LYS A 9 44.80 -55.80 1.77
C LYS A 9 43.47 -55.64 2.54
N ALA A 10 43.48 -54.89 3.65
CA ALA A 10 42.28 -54.46 4.35
C ALA A 10 41.46 -53.54 3.47
N ARG A 11 40.21 -53.91 3.21
CA ARG A 11 39.21 -53.03 2.58
C ARG A 11 38.74 -52.02 3.62
N THR A 12 39.03 -50.74 3.42
CA THR A 12 38.47 -49.63 4.19
C THR A 12 36.93 -49.63 4.05
N PRO A 13 36.16 -49.56 5.14
CA PRO A 13 34.71 -49.50 5.03
C PRO A 13 34.30 -48.14 4.40
N ILE A 14 33.58 -48.20 3.29
CA ILE A 14 32.94 -47.06 2.67
C ILE A 14 31.95 -46.48 3.68
N SER A 15 32.19 -45.24 4.13
CA SER A 15 31.38 -44.64 5.20
C SER A 15 29.93 -44.55 4.75
N ARG A 16 29.02 -45.09 5.55
CA ARG A 16 27.56 -45.15 5.34
C ARG A 16 26.88 -43.78 5.34
N LYS A 17 27.65 -42.67 5.45
CA LYS A 17 27.17 -41.28 5.52
C LYS A 17 26.89 -40.62 4.18
N TRP A 18 27.51 -41.11 3.10
CA TRP A 18 27.37 -40.53 1.74
C TRP A 18 25.94 -40.64 1.16
N PRO A 19 25.19 -41.77 1.30
CA PRO A 19 23.84 -41.81 0.75
C PRO A 19 22.86 -40.86 1.47
N LEU A 20 23.02 -40.61 2.76
CA LEU A 20 22.20 -39.68 3.53
C LEU A 20 22.46 -38.22 3.07
N ALA A 21 23.69 -37.85 2.82
CA ALA A 21 24.05 -36.53 2.32
C ALA A 21 23.50 -36.30 0.90
N MET A 22 23.55 -37.32 0.04
CA MET A 22 22.96 -37.23 -1.31
C MET A 22 21.43 -37.14 -1.26
N ILE A 23 20.74 -37.86 -0.38
CA ILE A 23 19.30 -37.79 -0.20
C ILE A 23 18.92 -36.38 0.29
N ALA A 24 19.64 -35.80 1.25
CA ALA A 24 19.40 -34.46 1.74
C ALA A 24 19.60 -33.39 0.64
N LEU A 25 20.63 -33.56 -0.20
CA LEU A 25 20.87 -32.69 -1.35
C LEU A 25 19.74 -32.77 -2.40
N CYS A 26 19.30 -33.99 -2.73
CA CYS A 26 18.19 -34.22 -3.65
C CYS A 26 16.86 -33.62 -3.12
N LEU A 27 16.57 -33.80 -1.84
CA LEU A 27 15.39 -33.20 -1.22
C LEU A 27 15.46 -31.66 -1.20
N GLY A 28 16.65 -31.11 -0.95
CA GLY A 28 16.89 -29.66 -1.06
C GLY A 28 16.68 -29.11 -2.48
N LEU A 29 17.21 -29.81 -3.49
CA LEU A 29 16.99 -29.45 -4.90
C LEU A 29 15.53 -29.59 -5.32
N LEU A 30 14.85 -30.64 -4.87
CA LEU A 30 13.41 -30.83 -5.14
C LEU A 30 12.57 -29.74 -4.44
N ALA A 31 12.91 -29.34 -3.23
CA ALA A 31 12.25 -28.24 -2.54
C ALA A 31 12.47 -26.90 -3.25
N ILE A 32 13.70 -26.64 -3.72
CA ILE A 32 14.02 -25.46 -4.51
C ILE A 32 13.26 -25.49 -5.84
N ALA A 33 13.27 -26.59 -6.56
CA ALA A 33 12.55 -26.78 -7.81
C ALA A 33 11.02 -26.60 -7.57
N PHE A 34 10.47 -27.24 -6.55
CA PHE A 34 9.07 -27.08 -6.17
C PHE A 34 8.73 -25.61 -5.87
N PHE A 35 9.58 -24.90 -5.12
CA PHE A 35 9.40 -23.47 -4.84
C PHE A 35 9.45 -22.61 -6.10
N TRP A 36 10.35 -22.91 -7.06
CA TRP A 36 10.44 -22.22 -8.34
C TRP A 36 9.25 -22.49 -9.27
N PHE A 37 8.81 -23.76 -9.36
CA PHE A 37 7.65 -24.14 -10.19
C PHE A 37 6.30 -23.78 -9.55
N SER A 38 6.24 -23.57 -8.24
CA SER A 38 5.02 -23.16 -7.54
C SER A 38 4.81 -21.66 -7.50
N ARG A 39 5.74 -20.86 -8.05
CA ARG A 39 5.49 -19.41 -8.16
C ARG A 39 4.32 -19.17 -9.11
N PRO A 40 3.25 -18.49 -8.66
CA PRO A 40 2.17 -18.13 -9.57
C PRO A 40 2.73 -17.29 -10.69
N LYS A 41 2.39 -17.65 -11.93
CA LYS A 41 2.77 -16.86 -13.10
C LYS A 41 2.01 -15.54 -13.01
N LEU A 42 2.73 -14.41 -13.06
CA LEU A 42 2.11 -13.11 -13.13
C LEU A 42 1.31 -12.98 -14.43
N ILE A 43 0.19 -12.27 -14.37
CA ILE A 43 -0.57 -11.88 -15.54
C ILE A 43 0.26 -10.85 -16.30
N GLU A 44 0.39 -11.03 -17.60
CA GLU A 44 1.07 -10.08 -18.46
C GLU A 44 0.17 -8.87 -18.68
N LEU A 45 0.66 -7.70 -18.28
CA LEU A 45 -0.03 -6.44 -18.51
C LEU A 45 0.05 -6.05 -20.00
N PRO A 46 -1.01 -5.45 -20.57
CA PRO A 46 -0.92 -4.84 -21.89
C PRO A 46 0.11 -3.70 -21.90
N TYR A 47 0.39 -3.13 -23.07
CA TYR A 47 1.23 -1.95 -23.12
C TYR A 47 0.58 -0.78 -22.38
N LEU A 48 1.23 -0.31 -21.31
CA LEU A 48 0.84 0.82 -20.48
C LEU A 48 1.98 1.84 -20.44
N THR A 49 1.64 3.11 -20.25
CA THR A 49 2.62 4.20 -20.17
C THR A 49 3.00 4.56 -18.73
N THR A 50 2.21 4.15 -17.77
CA THR A 50 2.53 4.29 -16.35
C THR A 50 3.76 3.46 -16.01
N ARG A 51 4.69 4.08 -15.30
CA ARG A 51 5.99 3.49 -15.04
C ARG A 51 5.98 2.40 -13.98
N ASN A 52 5.37 2.68 -12.83
CA ASN A 52 5.42 1.79 -11.67
C ASN A 52 4.01 1.26 -11.38
N ILE A 53 3.81 -0.05 -11.51
CA ILE A 53 2.52 -0.71 -11.35
C ILE A 53 2.67 -1.91 -10.42
N ALA A 54 1.73 -2.08 -9.51
CA ALA A 54 1.57 -3.30 -8.74
C ALA A 54 0.08 -3.65 -8.60
N VAL A 55 -0.25 -4.91 -8.83
CA VAL A 55 -1.59 -5.47 -8.64
C VAL A 55 -1.49 -6.64 -7.69
N ILE A 56 -2.25 -6.61 -6.61
CA ILE A 56 -2.33 -7.71 -5.66
C ILE A 56 -3.78 -8.20 -5.54
N ASP A 57 -3.92 -9.49 -5.32
CA ASP A 57 -5.15 -10.09 -4.85
C ASP A 57 -5.35 -9.72 -3.37
N LEU A 58 -6.49 -9.13 -3.03
CA LEU A 58 -6.76 -8.61 -1.69
C LEU A 58 -6.77 -9.73 -0.64
N ASP A 59 -7.35 -10.87 -0.94
CA ASP A 59 -7.55 -11.95 0.03
C ASP A 59 -6.24 -12.63 0.39
N THR A 60 -5.47 -12.97 -0.62
CA THR A 60 -4.23 -13.72 -0.45
C THR A 60 -2.99 -12.84 -0.26
N GLY A 61 -3.06 -11.56 -0.62
CA GLY A 61 -1.91 -10.65 -0.67
C GLY A 61 -0.90 -11.00 -1.78
N ARG A 62 -1.25 -11.91 -2.69
CA ARG A 62 -0.35 -12.34 -3.77
C ARG A 62 -0.26 -11.28 -4.86
N LEU A 63 0.95 -11.07 -5.33
CA LEU A 63 1.18 -10.27 -6.53
C LEU A 63 0.57 -10.98 -7.75
N VAL A 64 -0.25 -10.26 -8.50
CA VAL A 64 -0.99 -10.72 -9.68
C VAL A 64 -0.33 -10.22 -10.96
N ALA A 65 0.04 -8.95 -10.99
CA ALA A 65 0.72 -8.32 -12.12
C ALA A 65 1.58 -7.16 -11.62
N GLU A 66 2.61 -6.79 -12.36
CA GLU A 66 3.45 -5.63 -12.05
C GLU A 66 4.24 -5.11 -13.25
N SER A 67 4.69 -3.87 -13.12
CA SER A 67 5.75 -3.25 -13.91
C SER A 67 6.55 -2.35 -12.98
N ASN A 68 7.87 -2.55 -12.83
CA ASN A 68 8.75 -1.80 -11.92
C ASN A 68 8.16 -1.59 -10.52
N GLY A 69 7.42 -2.60 -10.00
CA GLY A 69 6.64 -2.49 -8.77
C GLY A 69 7.47 -2.23 -7.51
N ASP A 70 8.77 -2.55 -7.54
CA ASP A 70 9.73 -2.35 -6.44
C ASP A 70 10.57 -1.06 -6.58
N ASP A 71 10.41 -0.28 -7.67
CA ASP A 71 11.15 0.97 -7.84
C ASP A 71 10.58 2.05 -6.92
N PRO A 72 11.40 2.65 -6.01
CA PRO A 72 10.94 3.72 -5.14
C PRO A 72 10.61 4.99 -5.92
N HIS A 73 9.48 5.61 -5.59
CA HIS A 73 9.05 6.88 -6.18
C HIS A 73 8.31 7.75 -5.15
N SER A 74 8.17 9.06 -5.41
CA SER A 74 7.38 9.94 -4.55
C SER A 74 5.91 9.50 -4.57
N PRO A 75 5.32 9.09 -3.42
CA PRO A 75 3.96 8.60 -3.35
C PRO A 75 2.91 9.72 -3.47
N ALA A 76 3.32 10.97 -3.35
CA ALA A 76 2.40 12.09 -3.21
C ALA A 76 1.35 11.80 -2.11
N SER A 77 0.11 12.20 -2.29
CA SER A 77 -0.95 12.01 -1.29
C SER A 77 -1.37 10.54 -1.04
N LEU A 78 -0.78 9.54 -1.70
CA LEU A 78 -0.96 8.15 -1.27
C LEU A 78 -0.36 7.91 0.13
N THR A 79 0.59 8.74 0.56
CA THR A 79 1.11 8.84 1.93
C THR A 79 0.00 8.90 2.98
N LYS A 80 -1.09 9.61 2.69
CA LYS A 80 -2.20 9.79 3.63
C LYS A 80 -2.89 8.47 4.02
N MET A 81 -2.73 7.42 3.23
CA MET A 81 -3.21 6.09 3.64
C MET A 81 -2.49 5.58 4.88
N MET A 82 -1.17 5.82 5.01
CA MET A 82 -0.44 5.49 6.25
C MET A 82 -0.87 6.38 7.42
N SER A 83 -1.06 7.67 7.18
CA SER A 83 -1.53 8.59 8.24
C SER A 83 -2.92 8.21 8.74
N ILE A 84 -3.82 7.85 7.83
CA ILE A 84 -5.18 7.40 8.17
C ILE A 84 -5.14 6.03 8.88
N LEU A 85 -4.28 5.10 8.46
CA LEU A 85 -4.11 3.82 9.16
C LEU A 85 -3.75 4.02 10.62
N LEU A 86 -2.79 4.91 10.93
CA LEU A 86 -2.43 5.20 12.33
C LEU A 86 -3.58 5.84 13.14
N VAL A 87 -4.38 6.69 12.50
CA VAL A 87 -5.59 7.27 13.13
C VAL A 87 -6.61 6.18 13.44
N LEU A 88 -6.83 5.25 12.51
CA LEU A 88 -7.76 4.13 12.69
C LEU A 88 -7.27 3.14 13.74
N ASP A 89 -5.96 2.86 13.81
CA ASP A 89 -5.36 2.08 14.89
C ASP A 89 -5.57 2.73 16.27
N ASP A 90 -5.44 4.07 16.35
CA ASP A 90 -5.69 4.82 17.59
C ASP A 90 -7.19 4.78 17.98
N ILE A 91 -8.10 4.76 17.00
CA ILE A 91 -9.54 4.60 17.24
C ILE A 91 -9.86 3.18 17.71
N GLU A 92 -9.32 2.16 17.04
CA GLU A 92 -9.54 0.75 17.40
C GLU A 92 -9.03 0.45 18.82
N SER A 93 -7.87 1.03 19.19
CA SER A 93 -7.30 0.86 20.53
C SER A 93 -7.98 1.71 21.62
N GLY A 94 -8.92 2.59 21.26
CA GLY A 94 -9.63 3.47 22.18
C GLY A 94 -8.82 4.67 22.68
N VAL A 95 -7.69 4.97 22.04
CA VAL A 95 -6.89 6.19 22.30
C VAL A 95 -7.59 7.41 21.71
N LEU A 96 -8.27 7.24 20.59
CA LEU A 96 -9.03 8.27 19.89
C LEU A 96 -10.46 7.77 19.63
N SER A 97 -11.41 8.68 19.49
CA SER A 97 -12.80 8.39 19.11
C SER A 97 -13.18 9.12 17.83
N TRP A 98 -14.10 8.53 17.05
CA TRP A 98 -14.68 9.19 15.88
C TRP A 98 -15.34 10.53 16.20
N ASP A 99 -15.82 10.70 17.44
CA ASP A 99 -16.54 11.88 17.92
C ASP A 99 -15.62 12.88 18.65
N ASP A 100 -14.33 12.56 18.85
CA ASP A 100 -13.37 13.51 19.37
C ASP A 100 -13.24 14.69 18.41
N VAL A 101 -13.06 15.87 18.97
CA VAL A 101 -13.06 17.12 18.21
C VAL A 101 -11.71 17.82 18.27
N TYR A 102 -11.40 18.51 17.18
CA TYR A 102 -10.24 19.38 17.07
C TYR A 102 -10.65 20.79 16.69
N THR A 103 -10.14 21.79 17.40
CA THR A 103 -10.29 23.20 17.02
C THR A 103 -9.12 23.59 16.13
N VAL A 104 -9.41 23.93 14.89
CA VAL A 104 -8.42 24.30 13.86
C VAL A 104 -7.65 25.54 14.26
N THR A 105 -6.33 25.48 14.21
CA THR A 105 -5.45 26.65 14.40
C THR A 105 -4.99 27.23 13.07
N GLU A 106 -4.29 28.37 13.11
CA GLU A 106 -3.70 28.96 11.91
C GLU A 106 -2.70 28.00 11.21
N ALA A 107 -1.97 27.21 12.00
CA ALA A 107 -0.96 26.29 11.48
C ALA A 107 -1.57 25.25 10.53
N GLU A 108 -2.67 24.61 10.92
CA GLU A 108 -3.37 23.62 10.09
C GLU A 108 -4.12 24.29 8.94
N ALA A 109 -4.83 25.40 9.20
CA ALA A 109 -5.59 26.14 8.18
C ALA A 109 -4.71 26.62 7.01
N PHE A 110 -3.46 27.04 7.30
CA PHE A 110 -2.53 27.55 6.30
C PHE A 110 -1.47 26.55 5.85
N THR A 111 -1.58 25.26 6.22
CA THR A 111 -0.65 24.23 5.74
C THR A 111 -0.60 24.19 4.20
N TYR A 112 0.52 23.76 3.65
CA TYR A 112 0.71 23.68 2.20
C TYR A 112 0.03 22.41 1.63
N GLY A 113 -0.41 22.47 0.35
CA GLY A 113 -0.96 21.35 -0.40
C GLY A 113 -2.48 21.42 -0.60
N SER A 114 -3.11 20.29 -0.91
CA SER A 114 -4.56 20.19 -1.10
C SER A 114 -5.31 20.58 0.18
N LYS A 115 -6.42 21.26 0.03
CA LYS A 115 -7.17 21.83 1.16
C LYS A 115 -8.61 21.33 1.22
N TYR A 116 -9.04 20.97 2.41
CA TYR A 116 -10.45 20.95 2.77
C TYR A 116 -11.01 22.40 2.85
N GLY A 117 -10.14 23.34 3.24
CA GLY A 117 -10.47 24.77 3.33
C GLY A 117 -11.00 25.17 4.69
N MET A 118 -10.45 24.61 5.76
CA MET A 118 -10.77 24.97 7.13
C MET A 118 -10.27 26.35 7.49
N ARG A 119 -10.97 27.00 8.45
CA ARG A 119 -10.60 28.30 9.01
C ARG A 119 -10.18 28.15 10.47
N PRO A 120 -9.26 29.00 10.95
CA PRO A 120 -8.92 29.03 12.37
C PRO A 120 -10.18 29.24 13.22
N GLY A 121 -10.30 28.44 14.29
CA GLY A 121 -11.45 28.46 15.22
C GLY A 121 -12.61 27.54 14.81
N GLU A 122 -12.65 27.00 13.60
CA GLU A 122 -13.63 25.95 13.25
C GLU A 122 -13.33 24.66 14.03
N VAL A 123 -14.37 23.91 14.34
CA VAL A 123 -14.28 22.66 15.10
C VAL A 123 -14.77 21.52 14.22
N PHE A 124 -13.98 20.45 14.14
CA PHE A 124 -14.31 19.26 13.37
C PHE A 124 -14.11 18.00 14.21
N THR A 125 -14.97 17.02 14.01
CA THR A 125 -14.79 15.68 14.55
C THR A 125 -13.70 14.92 13.80
N VAL A 126 -13.12 13.89 14.42
CA VAL A 126 -12.18 12.97 13.77
C VAL A 126 -12.79 12.38 12.49
N ARG A 127 -14.08 12.01 12.53
CA ARG A 127 -14.82 11.49 11.37
C ARG A 127 -14.82 12.48 10.19
N GLU A 128 -15.10 13.74 10.46
CA GLU A 128 -15.10 14.80 9.43
C GLU A 128 -13.70 15.05 8.88
N LEU A 129 -12.66 15.01 9.73
CA LEU A 129 -11.27 15.17 9.31
C LEU A 129 -10.80 14.01 8.43
N VAL A 130 -11.12 12.76 8.79
CA VAL A 130 -10.83 11.58 7.96
C VAL A 130 -11.54 11.68 6.61
N ALA A 131 -12.83 12.04 6.62
CA ALA A 131 -13.60 12.23 5.39
C ALA A 131 -12.96 13.30 4.48
N GLY A 132 -12.59 14.46 5.01
CA GLY A 132 -11.92 15.52 4.25
C GLY A 132 -10.54 15.10 3.71
N ALA A 133 -9.76 14.33 4.48
CA ALA A 133 -8.48 13.79 4.05
C ALA A 133 -8.62 12.81 2.87
N ILE A 134 -9.73 12.08 2.80
CA ILE A 134 -10.04 11.13 1.71
C ILE A 134 -10.66 11.86 0.52
N MET A 135 -11.77 12.55 0.72
CA MET A 135 -12.61 13.11 -0.35
C MET A 135 -11.88 14.14 -1.20
N VAL A 136 -11.15 15.07 -0.57
CA VAL A 136 -10.44 16.15 -1.25
C VAL A 136 -8.93 16.11 -1.03
N SER A 137 -8.44 15.03 -0.41
CA SER A 137 -7.01 14.89 -0.10
C SER A 137 -6.48 16.00 0.84
N GLY A 138 -7.33 16.53 1.77
CA GLY A 138 -7.02 17.66 2.62
C GLY A 138 -5.75 17.46 3.46
N CYS A 139 -4.71 18.25 3.19
CA CYS A 139 -3.50 18.28 4.02
C CYS A 139 -3.77 18.93 5.37
N ASP A 140 -4.65 19.93 5.40
CA ASP A 140 -5.15 20.57 6.60
C ASP A 140 -5.86 19.57 7.53
N CYS A 141 -6.69 18.67 6.98
CA CYS A 141 -7.31 17.59 7.75
C CYS A 141 -6.27 16.66 8.38
N ILE A 142 -5.26 16.23 7.60
CA ILE A 142 -4.19 15.37 8.12
C ILE A 142 -3.43 16.07 9.24
N GLN A 143 -3.10 17.36 9.10
CA GLN A 143 -2.39 18.10 10.15
C GLN A 143 -3.21 18.17 11.46
N CYS A 144 -4.54 18.34 11.39
CA CYS A 144 -5.40 18.27 12.57
C CYS A 144 -5.36 16.87 13.22
N LEU A 145 -5.44 15.80 12.41
CA LEU A 145 -5.37 14.42 12.90
C LEU A 145 -4.00 14.11 13.54
N VAL A 146 -2.91 14.62 12.95
CA VAL A 146 -1.57 14.50 13.53
C VAL A 146 -1.52 15.09 14.94
N ARG A 147 -2.13 16.26 15.16
CA ARG A 147 -2.17 16.91 16.50
C ARG A 147 -2.98 16.12 17.53
N LEU A 148 -3.97 15.36 17.10
CA LEU A 148 -4.73 14.47 17.98
C LEU A 148 -3.98 13.19 18.35
N CYS A 149 -3.14 12.69 17.44
CA CYS A 149 -2.47 11.39 17.56
C CYS A 149 -1.02 11.47 18.07
N ALA A 150 -0.39 12.65 18.05
CA ALA A 150 1.01 12.83 18.42
C ALA A 150 1.30 14.26 18.95
N PRO A 151 2.36 14.46 19.74
CA PRO A 151 2.73 15.78 20.21
C PRO A 151 3.12 16.74 19.08
N ASP A 152 3.70 16.21 17.99
CA ASP A 152 4.08 16.98 16.80
C ASP A 152 4.18 16.07 15.57
N GLU A 153 4.42 16.67 14.38
CA GLU A 153 4.55 15.92 13.13
C GLU A 153 5.77 15.00 13.13
N THR A 154 6.86 15.37 13.80
CA THR A 154 8.06 14.52 13.87
C THR A 154 7.77 13.20 14.55
N ALA A 155 7.13 13.24 15.72
CA ALA A 155 6.73 12.04 16.44
C ALA A 155 5.71 11.21 15.65
N PHE A 156 4.79 11.84 14.92
CA PHE A 156 3.85 11.14 14.06
C PHE A 156 4.56 10.43 12.90
N VAL A 157 5.51 11.09 12.24
CA VAL A 157 6.32 10.52 11.15
C VAL A 157 7.19 9.36 11.65
N GLU A 158 7.71 9.44 12.86
CA GLU A 158 8.41 8.30 13.49
C GLU A 158 7.48 7.10 13.62
N ARG A 159 6.23 7.29 14.10
CA ARG A 159 5.20 6.23 14.14
C ARG A 159 4.90 5.67 12.74
N MET A 160 4.80 6.54 11.70
CA MET A 160 4.60 6.07 10.31
C MET A 160 5.73 5.15 9.87
N ASN A 161 6.98 5.51 10.16
CA ASN A 161 8.14 4.69 9.81
C ASN A 161 8.24 3.40 10.66
N GLU A 162 7.79 3.42 11.92
CA GLU A 162 7.65 2.23 12.75
C GLU A 162 6.61 1.27 12.17
N LYS A 163 5.40 1.77 11.86
CA LYS A 163 4.35 0.99 11.21
C LYS A 163 4.81 0.42 9.87
N ALA A 164 5.57 1.18 9.07
CA ALA A 164 6.15 0.67 7.82
C ALA A 164 7.10 -0.52 8.05
N ARG A 165 7.92 -0.48 9.11
CA ARG A 165 8.77 -1.62 9.50
C ARG A 165 7.96 -2.83 9.96
N GLU A 166 6.91 -2.63 10.76
CA GLU A 166 5.98 -3.67 11.22
C GLU A 166 5.32 -4.38 10.04
N LEU A 167 4.80 -3.59 9.10
CA LEU A 167 4.16 -4.07 7.86
C LEU A 167 5.16 -4.58 6.82
N LYS A 168 6.48 -4.48 7.10
CA LYS A 168 7.56 -4.90 6.20
C LYS A 168 7.56 -4.17 4.84
N LEU A 169 7.19 -2.91 4.82
CA LEU A 169 7.23 -2.03 3.64
C LEU A 169 8.68 -1.58 3.41
N LYS A 170 9.49 -2.44 2.85
CA LYS A 170 10.96 -2.27 2.78
C LYS A 170 11.42 -1.20 1.79
N GLY A 171 10.60 -0.88 0.82
CA GLY A 171 10.84 0.14 -0.20
C GLY A 171 10.16 1.47 0.14
N SER A 172 9.83 1.71 1.41
CA SER A 172 9.09 2.91 1.85
C SER A 172 9.79 3.62 3.00
N HIS A 173 9.77 4.96 2.95
CA HIS A 173 10.20 5.83 4.03
C HIS A 173 9.39 7.13 3.99
N PHE A 174 8.92 7.57 5.15
CA PHE A 174 8.11 8.77 5.32
C PHE A 174 8.94 9.90 5.92
N ALA A 175 8.86 11.10 5.32
CA ALA A 175 9.48 12.32 5.81
C ALA A 175 8.43 13.37 6.23
N ASN A 176 7.15 13.16 5.91
CA ASN A 176 6.01 13.97 6.36
C ASN A 176 4.72 13.15 6.32
N SER A 177 3.66 13.66 6.94
CA SER A 177 2.36 13.01 7.08
C SER A 177 1.42 13.16 5.87
N THR A 178 1.70 14.10 4.96
CA THR A 178 0.77 14.52 3.91
C THR A 178 1.13 14.07 2.51
N GLY A 179 2.40 13.70 2.28
CA GLY A 179 2.91 13.29 0.97
C GLY A 179 3.39 14.44 0.09
N ILE A 180 3.72 15.59 0.67
CA ILE A 180 4.42 16.65 -0.03
C ILE A 180 5.84 16.17 -0.36
N ASP A 181 6.33 16.52 -1.57
CA ASP A 181 7.66 16.13 -2.02
C ASP A 181 8.75 16.57 -1.04
N ALA A 182 9.53 15.64 -0.55
CA ALA A 182 10.62 15.86 0.39
C ALA A 182 11.75 14.85 0.17
N ALA A 183 12.97 15.23 0.48
CA ALA A 183 14.11 14.33 0.45
C ALA A 183 13.86 13.15 1.42
N GLY A 184 14.08 11.92 0.93
CA GLY A 184 13.84 10.73 1.72
C GLY A 184 12.37 10.32 1.87
N HIS A 185 11.43 10.95 1.14
CA HIS A 185 10.02 10.58 1.14
C HIS A 185 9.69 9.74 -0.12
N TYR A 186 9.56 8.43 0.04
CA TYR A 186 9.32 7.52 -1.08
C TYR A 186 8.56 6.27 -0.64
N MET A 187 7.88 5.65 -1.60
CA MET A 187 7.27 4.31 -1.50
C MET A 187 7.43 3.57 -2.83
N THR A 188 7.27 2.26 -2.80
CA THR A 188 7.11 1.44 -4.01
C THR A 188 5.64 1.15 -4.26
N ALA A 189 5.27 0.83 -5.52
CA ALA A 189 3.90 0.45 -5.84
C ALA A 189 3.46 -0.82 -5.08
N ARG A 190 4.38 -1.76 -4.87
CA ARG A 190 4.12 -2.96 -4.06
C ARG A 190 3.86 -2.64 -2.60
N ASP A 191 4.64 -1.76 -1.99
CA ASP A 191 4.44 -1.38 -0.59
C ASP A 191 3.13 -0.61 -0.40
N ILE A 192 2.76 0.25 -1.36
CA ILE A 192 1.46 0.93 -1.37
C ILE A 192 0.32 -0.09 -1.46
N ALA A 193 0.45 -1.11 -2.33
CA ALA A 193 -0.57 -2.15 -2.45
C ALA A 193 -0.69 -2.96 -1.15
N ALA A 194 0.43 -3.29 -0.49
CA ALA A 194 0.44 -3.96 0.80
C ALA A 194 -0.21 -3.11 1.90
N LEU A 195 0.11 -1.82 1.97
CA LEU A 195 -0.51 -0.86 2.89
C LEU A 195 -2.02 -0.76 2.66
N ALA A 196 -2.45 -0.62 1.40
CA ALA A 196 -3.86 -0.54 1.03
C ALA A 196 -4.62 -1.81 1.43
N ARG A 197 -3.98 -2.98 1.27
CA ARG A 197 -4.56 -4.26 1.70
C ARG A 197 -4.82 -4.28 3.21
N VAL A 198 -3.83 -3.86 4.01
CA VAL A 198 -3.99 -3.76 5.48
C VAL A 198 -5.14 -2.82 5.81
N LEU A 199 -5.15 -1.62 5.23
CA LEU A 199 -6.18 -0.62 5.46
C LEU A 199 -7.59 -1.15 5.16
N VAL A 200 -7.80 -1.88 4.07
CA VAL A 200 -9.12 -2.43 3.68
C VAL A 200 -9.53 -3.62 4.55
N LEU A 201 -8.57 -4.47 4.96
CA LEU A 201 -8.90 -5.70 5.70
C LEU A 201 -9.02 -5.47 7.19
N GLU A 202 -8.19 -4.62 7.78
CA GLU A 202 -8.18 -4.35 9.22
C GLU A 202 -9.15 -3.23 9.58
N HIS A 203 -9.35 -2.25 8.68
CA HIS A 203 -10.23 -1.09 8.89
C HIS A 203 -11.23 -0.93 7.73
N PRO A 204 -12.17 -1.88 7.53
CA PRO A 204 -13.12 -1.84 6.42
C PRO A 204 -14.05 -0.62 6.45
N GLU A 205 -14.20 0.04 7.59
CA GLU A 205 -14.95 1.30 7.73
C GLU A 205 -14.38 2.45 6.89
N ILE A 206 -13.13 2.33 6.41
CA ILE A 206 -12.55 3.30 5.47
C ILE A 206 -13.37 3.38 4.17
N LEU A 207 -14.04 2.29 3.80
CA LEU A 207 -14.87 2.21 2.61
C LEU A 207 -16.13 3.08 2.71
N ASP A 208 -16.58 3.44 3.91
CA ASP A 208 -17.69 4.38 4.11
C ASP A 208 -17.37 5.76 3.52
N PHE A 209 -16.08 6.09 3.40
CA PHE A 209 -15.59 7.35 2.85
C PHE A 209 -15.06 7.20 1.42
N THR A 210 -14.37 6.10 1.12
CA THR A 210 -13.69 5.95 -0.18
C THR A 210 -14.62 5.50 -1.30
N SER A 211 -15.70 4.78 -1.00
CA SER A 211 -16.59 4.17 -2.00
C SER A 211 -17.75 5.07 -2.43
N VAL A 212 -17.91 6.24 -1.82
CA VAL A 212 -19.00 7.16 -2.14
C VAL A 212 -18.55 8.22 -3.15
N PRO A 213 -19.37 8.53 -4.17
CA PRO A 213 -19.00 9.52 -5.19
C PRO A 213 -19.02 10.96 -4.67
N SER A 214 -19.84 11.23 -3.66
CA SER A 214 -19.90 12.52 -2.99
C SER A 214 -20.24 12.34 -1.52
N LEU A 215 -19.82 13.28 -0.68
CA LEU A 215 -20.10 13.27 0.75
C LEU A 215 -20.37 14.69 1.25
N THR A 216 -21.41 14.86 2.08
CA THR A 216 -21.67 16.12 2.77
C THR A 216 -21.13 16.03 4.20
N ILE A 217 -20.29 16.99 4.57
CA ILE A 217 -19.65 17.09 5.89
C ILE A 217 -20.05 18.45 6.47
N GLY A 218 -20.89 18.45 7.50
CA GLY A 218 -21.52 19.67 7.99
C GLY A 218 -22.35 20.35 6.89
N GLU A 219 -22.00 21.59 6.55
CA GLU A 219 -22.64 22.35 5.46
C GLU A 219 -21.89 22.24 4.12
N ARG A 220 -20.79 21.49 4.06
CA ARG A 220 -19.92 21.40 2.87
C ARG A 220 -20.13 20.07 2.17
N SER A 221 -20.33 20.13 0.84
CA SER A 221 -20.41 18.95 -0.02
C SER A 221 -19.15 18.84 -0.89
N PHE A 222 -18.63 17.63 -1.02
CA PHE A 222 -17.41 17.31 -1.76
C PHE A 222 -17.66 16.15 -2.71
N GLU A 223 -17.15 16.28 -3.92
CA GLU A 223 -17.03 15.19 -4.88
C GLU A 223 -15.75 14.39 -4.59
N ASN A 224 -15.85 13.06 -4.74
CA ASN A 224 -14.68 12.21 -4.58
C ASN A 224 -13.69 12.43 -5.73
N ILE A 225 -12.46 12.78 -5.39
CA ILE A 225 -11.41 13.00 -6.40
C ILE A 225 -10.92 11.71 -7.08
N HIS A 226 -11.31 10.54 -6.56
CA HIS A 226 -11.11 9.26 -7.24
C HIS A 226 -12.24 9.04 -8.27
N ARG A 227 -12.06 9.56 -9.47
CA ARG A 227 -13.11 9.69 -10.49
C ARG A 227 -13.76 8.38 -10.97
N LEU A 228 -13.17 7.22 -10.69
CA LEU A 228 -13.81 5.93 -11.01
C LEU A 228 -14.91 5.56 -10.00
N VAL A 229 -14.87 6.14 -8.80
CA VAL A 229 -15.91 5.90 -7.78
C VAL A 229 -17.23 6.51 -8.25
N GLY A 230 -18.28 5.70 -8.27
CA GLY A 230 -19.60 6.08 -8.80
C GLY A 230 -19.73 6.02 -10.33
N HIS A 231 -18.62 5.82 -11.07
CA HIS A 231 -18.62 5.70 -12.53
C HIS A 231 -18.31 4.26 -13.00
N ASP A 232 -17.52 3.52 -12.23
CA ASP A 232 -17.24 2.10 -12.45
C ASP A 232 -17.73 1.31 -11.22
N GLY A 233 -18.75 0.49 -11.41
CA GLY A 233 -19.39 -0.25 -10.31
C GLY A 233 -18.47 -1.21 -9.55
N ARG A 234 -17.33 -1.57 -10.16
CA ARG A 234 -16.30 -2.42 -9.54
C ARG A 234 -15.48 -1.66 -8.50
N VAL A 235 -15.33 -0.33 -8.63
CA VAL A 235 -14.39 0.51 -7.85
C VAL A 235 -15.00 0.95 -6.53
N LYS A 236 -14.25 0.73 -5.44
CA LYS A 236 -14.60 1.10 -4.05
C LYS A 236 -13.63 2.13 -3.42
N GLY A 237 -12.77 2.70 -4.21
CA GLY A 237 -11.78 3.68 -3.76
C GLY A 237 -10.39 3.28 -4.27
N LEU A 238 -9.27 3.70 -3.70
CA LEU A 238 -9.05 4.26 -2.36
C LEU A 238 -8.56 5.73 -2.41
N LYS A 239 -7.40 5.98 -3.05
CA LYS A 239 -6.71 7.27 -2.93
C LYS A 239 -6.00 7.68 -4.22
N THR A 240 -6.02 8.99 -4.51
CA THR A 240 -5.22 9.64 -5.54
C THR A 240 -4.01 10.35 -4.92
N GLY A 241 -2.96 10.54 -5.70
CA GLY A 241 -1.80 11.36 -5.33
C GLY A 241 -1.31 12.15 -6.53
N THR A 242 -0.93 13.41 -6.33
CA THR A 242 -0.33 14.24 -7.38
C THR A 242 0.59 15.26 -6.76
N THR A 243 1.85 15.28 -7.19
CA THR A 243 2.84 16.31 -6.90
C THR A 243 3.72 16.54 -8.14
N GLN A 244 4.58 17.53 -8.07
CA GLN A 244 5.47 17.82 -9.19
C GLN A 244 6.48 16.68 -9.43
N ILE A 245 7.02 16.07 -8.37
CA ILE A 245 7.99 14.97 -8.45
C ILE A 245 7.25 13.63 -8.60
N GLY A 246 6.15 13.43 -7.86
CA GLY A 246 5.40 12.18 -7.85
C GLY A 246 4.57 11.90 -9.10
N GLY A 247 4.38 12.90 -9.98
CA GLY A 247 3.49 12.73 -11.12
C GLY A 247 2.05 12.44 -10.69
N TYR A 248 1.37 11.56 -11.42
CA TYR A 248 -0.01 11.17 -11.14
C TYR A 248 -0.05 9.74 -10.60
N ASN A 249 -0.41 9.58 -9.33
CA ASN A 249 -0.49 8.31 -8.63
C ASN A 249 -1.95 7.94 -8.35
N LEU A 250 -2.26 6.64 -8.34
CA LEU A 250 -3.58 6.12 -8.03
C LEU A 250 -3.45 4.79 -7.29
N CYS A 251 -4.17 4.63 -6.20
CA CYS A 251 -4.40 3.36 -5.53
C CYS A 251 -5.90 3.07 -5.58
N THR A 252 -6.27 1.96 -6.22
CA THR A 252 -7.65 1.55 -6.42
C THR A 252 -7.92 0.21 -5.76
N TYR A 253 -8.96 0.13 -4.94
CA TYR A 253 -9.59 -1.13 -4.56
C TYR A 253 -10.79 -1.37 -5.48
N ALA A 254 -10.84 -2.55 -6.06
CA ALA A 254 -11.93 -2.96 -6.93
C ALA A 254 -12.33 -4.41 -6.67
N GLU A 255 -13.61 -4.69 -6.81
CA GLU A 255 -14.19 -6.01 -6.61
C GLU A 255 -15.31 -6.30 -7.59
N ARG A 256 -15.43 -7.58 -8.00
CA ARG A 256 -16.57 -8.13 -8.73
C ARG A 256 -16.71 -9.61 -8.42
N ASP A 257 -17.91 -10.03 -8.06
CA ASP A 257 -18.17 -11.38 -7.57
C ASP A 257 -17.26 -11.70 -6.36
N ASP A 258 -16.54 -12.82 -6.39
CA ASP A 258 -15.61 -13.20 -5.31
C ASP A 258 -14.16 -12.76 -5.59
N ARG A 259 -13.92 -11.87 -6.59
CA ARG A 259 -12.59 -11.40 -6.95
C ARG A 259 -12.37 -9.98 -6.46
N ARG A 260 -11.28 -9.77 -5.70
CA ARG A 260 -10.96 -8.50 -5.05
C ARG A 260 -9.50 -8.14 -5.28
N TYR A 261 -9.24 -6.94 -5.80
CA TYR A 261 -7.89 -6.51 -6.17
C TYR A 261 -7.57 -5.12 -5.66
N ILE A 262 -6.29 -4.93 -5.29
CA ILE A 262 -5.68 -3.60 -5.15
C ILE A 262 -4.84 -3.37 -6.40
N VAL A 263 -5.08 -2.27 -7.08
CA VAL A 263 -4.33 -1.80 -8.26
C VAL A 263 -3.67 -0.49 -7.94
N VAL A 264 -2.34 -0.44 -8.04
CA VAL A 264 -1.54 0.76 -7.78
C VAL A 264 -0.79 1.17 -9.05
N LEU A 265 -0.99 2.41 -9.45
CA LEU A 265 -0.25 3.09 -10.52
C LEU A 265 0.50 4.29 -9.92
N MET A 266 1.81 4.39 -10.21
CA MET A 266 2.63 5.53 -9.82
C MET A 266 3.40 6.07 -11.03
N ASP A 267 3.66 7.37 -11.03
CA ASP A 267 4.35 8.06 -12.11
C ASP A 267 3.63 7.90 -13.47
N SER A 268 2.31 8.01 -13.45
CA SER A 268 1.52 8.09 -14.68
C SER A 268 1.73 9.45 -15.34
N THR A 269 1.68 9.46 -16.68
CA THR A 269 2.01 10.65 -17.49
C THR A 269 0.98 11.77 -17.40
N SER A 270 -0.26 11.44 -16.99
CA SER A 270 -1.35 12.42 -16.84
C SER A 270 -2.42 11.93 -15.86
N ASP A 271 -3.28 12.87 -15.44
CA ASP A 271 -4.48 12.56 -14.66
C ASP A 271 -5.42 11.60 -15.42
N PHE A 272 -5.58 11.78 -16.71
CA PHE A 272 -6.36 10.87 -17.56
C PHE A 272 -5.75 9.47 -17.60
N THR A 273 -4.44 9.37 -17.78
CA THR A 273 -3.72 8.11 -17.92
C THR A 273 -3.88 7.21 -16.71
N ARG A 274 -3.71 7.73 -15.48
CA ARG A 274 -3.83 6.91 -14.27
C ARG A 274 -5.21 6.26 -14.13
N PHE A 275 -6.28 6.92 -14.57
CA PHE A 275 -7.63 6.36 -14.54
C PHE A 275 -7.89 5.40 -15.70
N SER A 276 -7.55 5.76 -16.93
CA SER A 276 -7.78 4.92 -18.11
C SER A 276 -6.98 3.62 -18.07
N GLU A 277 -5.73 3.67 -17.64
CA GLU A 277 -4.90 2.47 -17.51
C GLU A 277 -5.35 1.59 -16.33
N THR A 278 -5.87 2.18 -15.25
CA THR A 278 -6.52 1.41 -14.17
C THR A 278 -7.74 0.65 -14.72
N VAL A 279 -8.62 1.29 -15.50
CA VAL A 279 -9.76 0.61 -16.12
C VAL A 279 -9.29 -0.53 -17.01
N THR A 280 -8.26 -0.32 -17.85
CA THR A 280 -7.67 -1.37 -18.69
C THR A 280 -7.21 -2.59 -17.86
N ILE A 281 -6.58 -2.35 -16.71
CA ILE A 281 -6.17 -3.45 -15.81
C ILE A 281 -7.40 -4.12 -15.19
N LEU A 282 -8.40 -3.36 -14.77
CA LEU A 282 -9.63 -3.92 -14.19
C LEU A 282 -10.41 -4.75 -15.19
N ASP A 283 -10.48 -4.33 -16.47
CA ASP A 283 -11.13 -5.10 -17.55
C ASP A 283 -10.43 -6.44 -17.78
N LEU A 284 -9.09 -6.45 -17.72
CA LEU A 284 -8.30 -7.68 -17.80
C LEU A 284 -8.58 -8.64 -16.63
N LEU A 285 -8.76 -8.10 -15.42
CA LEU A 285 -8.88 -8.89 -14.20
C LEU A 285 -10.33 -9.28 -13.87
N LEU A 286 -11.27 -8.37 -14.09
CA LEU A 286 -12.66 -8.46 -13.63
C LEU A 286 -13.68 -8.51 -14.77
N GLY A 287 -13.23 -8.35 -16.04
CA GLY A 287 -14.08 -8.14 -17.18
C GLY A 287 -14.62 -6.70 -17.27
N ASP A 288 -15.24 -6.36 -18.41
CA ASP A 288 -15.72 -5.00 -18.69
C ASP A 288 -16.64 -4.46 -17.58
N GLY A 289 -16.47 -3.17 -17.24
CA GLY A 289 -17.13 -2.45 -16.16
C GLY A 289 -18.59 -2.08 -16.44
#